data_bbad15f57239e0950ca4703c617fb483
#
_entry.id   bbad15f57239e0950ca4703c617fb483
#
_cell.length_a   1.000
_cell.length_b   1.000
_cell.length_c   1.000
_cell.angle_alpha   90.00
_cell.angle_beta   90.00
_cell.angle_gamma   90.00
#
_symmetry.space_group_name_H-M   'P 1'
#
loop_
_entity.id
_entity.type
_entity.pdbx_description
1 polymer ?
#
loop_
_entity_poly.entity_id
_entity_poly.type
_entity_poly.pdbx_seq_one_letter_code
_entity_poly.pdbx_strand_id
1 'polypeptide(L)'
;MLHIERLSRAYRVRRLTEEDTAQILALCRSNPLYYRHCGTEPSEADIRQDMTLLPPGAAPEDKYFLGYFHGDRLAAVLDLIDGYPSAETAYIGLFMVDGRFSGQGIGSRLVEELLEELKTAGFSRVRLAYQKANPQSTRYWTKNGFQPVEEKPHPYGTMLVAVRNLSFSENPC
;
A
#
# COMPACT_ATOMS: atom_id res chain seq x y z
N MET A 1 -13.23 12.73 -4.34
CA MET A 1 -13.72 11.38 -3.91
C MET A 1 -12.91 10.33 -4.65
N LEU A 2 -12.38 9.35 -3.96
CA LEU A 2 -11.58 8.28 -4.53
C LEU A 2 -12.48 7.26 -5.26
N HIS A 3 -12.16 6.95 -6.50
CA HIS A 3 -12.84 5.95 -7.32
C HIS A 3 -11.99 4.67 -7.37
N ILE A 4 -12.29 3.71 -6.51
CA ILE A 4 -11.47 2.49 -6.37
C ILE A 4 -11.39 1.67 -7.66
N GLU A 5 -12.42 1.71 -8.51
CA GLU A 5 -12.46 1.03 -9.81
C GLU A 5 -11.46 1.61 -10.82
N ARG A 6 -10.92 2.81 -10.57
CA ARG A 6 -9.92 3.47 -11.41
C ARG A 6 -8.48 3.25 -10.95
N LEU A 7 -8.30 2.56 -9.83
CA LEU A 7 -6.96 2.28 -9.27
C LEU A 7 -6.14 1.30 -10.12
N SER A 8 -6.74 0.65 -11.10
CA SER A 8 -6.02 -0.12 -12.12
C SER A 8 -6.78 -0.19 -13.43
N ARG A 9 -6.01 -0.20 -14.52
CA ARG A 9 -6.52 -0.41 -15.90
C ARG A 9 -6.59 -1.89 -16.28
N ALA A 10 -5.81 -2.73 -15.60
CA ALA A 10 -5.64 -4.13 -15.94
C ALA A 10 -6.31 -5.09 -14.94
N TYR A 11 -6.56 -4.64 -13.74
CA TYR A 11 -7.11 -5.45 -12.66
C TYR A 11 -8.43 -4.86 -12.16
N ARG A 12 -9.37 -5.74 -11.82
CA ARG A 12 -10.58 -5.34 -11.12
C ARG A 12 -10.22 -5.06 -9.66
N VAL A 13 -10.49 -3.84 -9.19
CA VAL A 13 -10.24 -3.46 -7.80
C VAL A 13 -11.55 -3.44 -7.03
N ARG A 14 -11.56 -4.08 -5.85
CA ARG A 14 -12.69 -4.06 -4.92
C ARG A 14 -12.23 -4.13 -3.47
N ARG A 15 -13.13 -3.80 -2.56
CA ARG A 15 -12.90 -4.01 -1.14
C ARG A 15 -12.76 -5.50 -0.84
N LEU A 16 -11.79 -5.82 0.01
CA LEU A 16 -11.60 -7.16 0.57
C LEU A 16 -12.50 -7.34 1.79
N THR A 17 -12.94 -8.57 2.00
CA THR A 17 -13.76 -8.99 3.13
C THR A 17 -13.13 -10.18 3.82
N GLU A 18 -13.71 -10.62 4.94
CA GLU A 18 -13.24 -11.82 5.66
C GLU A 18 -13.26 -13.09 4.79
N GLU A 19 -14.14 -13.14 3.78
CA GLU A 19 -14.20 -14.26 2.82
C GLU A 19 -12.93 -14.36 1.96
N ASP A 20 -12.19 -13.27 1.81
CA ASP A 20 -10.95 -13.23 1.04
C ASP A 20 -9.71 -13.66 1.86
N THR A 21 -9.85 -13.90 3.16
CA THR A 21 -8.73 -14.14 4.09
C THR A 21 -7.79 -15.23 3.60
N ALA A 22 -8.32 -16.33 3.06
CA ALA A 22 -7.49 -17.43 2.55
C ALA A 22 -6.62 -17.02 1.36
N GLN A 23 -7.15 -16.23 0.43
CA GLN A 23 -6.38 -15.72 -0.72
C GLN A 23 -5.35 -14.69 -0.27
N ILE A 24 -5.69 -13.82 0.68
CA ILE A 24 -4.77 -12.84 1.25
C ILE A 24 -3.61 -13.57 1.95
N LEU A 25 -3.89 -14.60 2.76
CA LEU A 25 -2.87 -15.39 3.44
C LEU A 25 -1.93 -16.07 2.44
N ALA A 26 -2.47 -16.65 1.36
CA ALA A 26 -1.66 -17.27 0.30
C ALA A 26 -0.74 -16.24 -0.37
N LEU A 27 -1.23 -15.03 -0.65
CA LEU A 27 -0.45 -13.93 -1.20
C LEU A 27 0.66 -13.49 -0.23
N CYS A 28 0.35 -13.33 1.05
CA CYS A 28 1.33 -12.99 2.09
C CYS A 28 2.45 -14.04 2.15
N ARG A 29 2.10 -15.31 2.17
CA ARG A 29 3.06 -16.44 2.19
C ARG A 29 3.93 -16.52 0.94
N SER A 30 3.49 -15.98 -0.19
CA SER A 30 4.28 -15.87 -1.41
C SER A 30 5.41 -14.81 -1.32
N ASN A 31 5.45 -14.05 -0.22
CA ASN A 31 6.43 -12.98 0.03
C ASN A 31 7.28 -13.26 1.30
N PRO A 32 8.03 -14.37 1.37
CA PRO A 32 8.72 -14.79 2.59
C PRO A 32 9.81 -13.80 3.05
N LEU A 33 10.45 -13.07 2.12
CA LEU A 33 11.47 -12.09 2.47
C LEU A 33 10.88 -10.91 3.24
N TYR A 34 9.70 -10.43 2.87
CA TYR A 34 9.01 -9.36 3.59
C TYR A 34 8.77 -9.76 5.05
N TYR A 35 8.19 -10.93 5.29
CA TYR A 35 7.89 -11.40 6.65
C TYR A 35 9.13 -11.74 7.47
N ARG A 36 10.20 -12.20 6.82
CA ARG A 36 11.50 -12.38 7.49
C ARG A 36 12.03 -11.06 8.05
N HIS A 37 11.90 -9.95 7.32
CA HIS A 37 12.29 -8.62 7.82
C HIS A 37 11.34 -8.09 8.90
N CYS A 38 10.06 -8.47 8.86
CA CYS A 38 9.10 -8.13 9.92
C CYS A 38 9.31 -8.96 11.20
N GLY A 39 10.03 -10.09 11.12
CA GLY A 39 10.23 -10.99 12.26
C GLY A 39 8.96 -11.77 12.65
N THR A 40 7.99 -11.90 11.75
CA THR A 40 6.70 -12.56 11.96
C THR A 40 6.35 -13.48 10.80
N GLU A 41 5.41 -14.39 11.05
CA GLU A 41 4.76 -15.19 10.00
C GLU A 41 3.34 -14.66 9.78
N PRO A 42 2.85 -14.59 8.54
CA PRO A 42 1.48 -14.12 8.29
C PRO A 42 0.47 -15.13 8.82
N SER A 43 -0.57 -14.63 9.50
CA SER A 43 -1.68 -15.42 10.00
C SER A 43 -3.03 -14.84 9.58
N GLU A 44 -4.08 -15.65 9.61
CA GLU A 44 -5.45 -15.18 9.37
C GLU A 44 -5.89 -14.15 10.39
N ALA A 45 -5.46 -14.30 11.65
CA ALA A 45 -5.79 -13.35 12.72
C ALA A 45 -5.19 -11.97 12.45
N ASP A 46 -3.93 -11.90 12.00
CA ASP A 46 -3.28 -10.64 11.63
C ASP A 46 -4.00 -9.99 10.45
N ILE A 47 -4.38 -10.77 9.43
CA ILE A 47 -5.11 -10.26 8.27
C ILE A 47 -6.45 -9.65 8.68
N ARG A 48 -7.22 -10.33 9.53
CA ARG A 48 -8.50 -9.79 10.05
C ARG A 48 -8.29 -8.51 10.85
N GLN A 49 -7.22 -8.45 11.65
CA GLN A 49 -6.86 -7.25 12.39
C GLN A 49 -6.52 -6.11 11.43
N ASP A 50 -5.70 -6.36 10.40
CA ASP A 50 -5.29 -5.36 9.42
C ASP A 50 -6.48 -4.76 8.65
N MET A 51 -7.53 -5.56 8.40
CA MET A 51 -8.75 -5.08 7.72
C MET A 51 -9.42 -3.92 8.45
N THR A 52 -9.27 -3.83 9.76
CA THR A 52 -9.95 -2.85 10.61
C THR A 52 -9.01 -1.91 11.37
N LEU A 53 -7.71 -2.21 11.40
CA LEU A 53 -6.71 -1.40 12.10
C LEU A 53 -6.65 0.00 11.48
N LEU A 54 -6.74 1.01 12.35
CA LEU A 54 -6.68 2.43 11.96
C LEU A 54 -5.58 3.15 12.71
N PRO A 55 -4.90 4.11 12.07
CA PRO A 55 -4.03 5.02 12.79
C PRO A 55 -4.84 5.98 13.67
N PRO A 56 -4.22 6.55 14.73
CA PRO A 56 -4.90 7.50 15.61
C PRO A 56 -5.52 8.67 14.85
N GLY A 57 -6.83 8.89 15.06
CA GLY A 57 -7.57 10.00 14.45
C GLY A 57 -8.21 9.71 13.10
N ALA A 58 -7.97 8.54 12.50
CA ALA A 58 -8.69 8.10 11.30
C ALA A 58 -10.01 7.41 11.67
N ALA A 59 -11.03 7.55 10.82
CA ALA A 59 -12.32 6.91 10.97
C ALA A 59 -12.42 5.63 10.09
N PRO A 60 -13.30 4.68 10.43
CA PRO A 60 -13.49 3.47 9.60
C PRO A 60 -13.83 3.76 8.14
N GLU A 61 -14.51 4.86 7.87
CA GLU A 61 -14.89 5.32 6.53
C GLU A 61 -13.67 5.72 5.68
N ASP A 62 -12.59 6.13 6.32
CA ASP A 62 -11.35 6.55 5.67
C ASP A 62 -10.51 5.36 5.19
N LYS A 63 -10.84 4.14 5.68
CA LYS A 63 -10.06 2.95 5.36
C LYS A 63 -10.55 2.25 4.10
N TYR A 64 -9.59 1.98 3.23
CA TYR A 64 -9.77 1.19 2.01
C TYR A 64 -8.83 -0.01 2.05
N PHE A 65 -9.35 -1.18 2.44
CA PHE A 65 -8.62 -2.44 2.35
C PHE A 65 -9.03 -3.15 1.07
N LEU A 66 -8.16 -3.11 0.06
CA LEU A 66 -8.49 -3.39 -1.33
C LEU A 66 -7.68 -4.56 -1.89
N GLY A 67 -8.31 -5.30 -2.81
CA GLY A 67 -7.66 -6.32 -3.62
C GLY A 67 -7.72 -5.99 -5.11
N TYR A 68 -6.64 -6.29 -5.80
CA TYR A 68 -6.52 -6.26 -7.25
C TYR A 68 -6.69 -7.66 -7.79
N PHE A 69 -7.69 -7.88 -8.65
CA PHE A 69 -8.06 -9.21 -9.13
C PHE A 69 -7.89 -9.34 -10.65
N HIS A 70 -7.29 -10.43 -11.06
CA HIS A 70 -7.36 -10.91 -12.44
C HIS A 70 -8.30 -12.13 -12.48
N GLY A 71 -9.50 -11.97 -13.04
CA GLY A 71 -10.59 -12.93 -12.82
C GLY A 71 -10.93 -13.02 -11.32
N ASP A 72 -10.92 -14.22 -10.77
CA ASP A 72 -11.17 -14.47 -9.34
C ASP A 72 -9.88 -14.57 -8.51
N ARG A 73 -8.73 -14.35 -9.12
CA ARG A 73 -7.43 -14.50 -8.49
C ARG A 73 -6.93 -13.17 -7.95
N LEU A 74 -6.65 -13.11 -6.66
CA LEU A 74 -6.02 -11.97 -6.01
C LEU A 74 -4.55 -11.84 -6.46
N ALA A 75 -4.22 -10.69 -7.04
CA ALA A 75 -2.87 -10.39 -7.53
C ALA A 75 -2.11 -9.42 -6.62
N ALA A 76 -2.81 -8.52 -5.94
CA ALA A 76 -2.21 -7.56 -5.01
C ALA A 76 -3.21 -7.13 -3.93
N VAL A 77 -2.67 -6.67 -2.79
CA VAL A 77 -3.41 -6.09 -1.67
C VAL A 77 -2.93 -4.68 -1.43
N LEU A 78 -3.86 -3.77 -1.17
CA LEU A 78 -3.61 -2.39 -0.78
C LEU A 78 -4.41 -2.05 0.48
N ASP A 79 -3.73 -1.58 1.52
CA ASP A 79 -4.31 -0.88 2.66
C ASP A 79 -4.06 0.62 2.49
N LEU A 80 -5.12 1.39 2.32
CA LEU A 80 -5.07 2.82 2.08
C LEU A 80 -5.96 3.56 3.08
N ILE A 81 -5.43 4.61 3.69
CA ILE A 81 -6.17 5.52 4.57
C ILE A 81 -6.29 6.87 3.88
N ASP A 82 -7.52 7.32 3.69
CA ASP A 82 -7.86 8.64 3.16
C ASP A 82 -7.67 9.71 4.23
N GLY A 83 -6.99 10.80 3.88
CA GLY A 83 -6.88 11.98 4.76
C GLY A 83 -6.01 11.79 6.01
N TYR A 84 -4.96 10.97 5.96
CA TYR A 84 -4.06 10.75 7.10
C TYR A 84 -2.59 11.02 6.73
N PRO A 85 -1.82 11.75 7.57
CA PRO A 85 -2.20 12.45 8.82
C PRO A 85 -2.91 13.79 8.61
N SER A 86 -3.19 14.18 7.38
CA SER A 86 -3.90 15.42 7.02
C SER A 86 -4.79 15.19 5.82
N ALA A 87 -5.83 16.00 5.65
CA ALA A 87 -6.87 15.82 4.63
C ALA A 87 -6.34 15.68 3.19
N GLU A 88 -5.20 16.30 2.88
CA GLU A 88 -4.57 16.23 1.56
C GLU A 88 -3.59 15.07 1.38
N THR A 89 -3.47 14.18 2.38
CA THR A 89 -2.52 13.06 2.39
C THR A 89 -3.24 11.72 2.34
N ALA A 90 -2.88 10.87 1.41
CA ALA A 90 -3.24 9.45 1.43
C ALA A 90 -2.11 8.65 2.10
N TYR A 91 -2.45 7.70 2.97
CA TYR A 91 -1.47 6.86 3.65
C TYR A 91 -1.60 5.41 3.20
N ILE A 92 -0.49 4.83 2.73
CA ILE A 92 -0.41 3.41 2.40
C ILE A 92 0.07 2.64 3.63
N GLY A 93 -0.82 1.86 4.24
CA GLY A 93 -0.49 0.99 5.37
C GLY A 93 0.17 -0.31 4.93
N LEU A 94 -0.28 -0.86 3.80
CA LEU A 94 0.29 -2.05 3.18
C LEU A 94 0.08 -1.97 1.67
N PHE A 95 1.11 -2.34 0.91
CA PHE A 95 1.00 -2.69 -0.50
C PHE A 95 1.84 -3.93 -0.78
N MET A 96 1.21 -4.99 -1.28
CA MET A 96 1.88 -6.25 -1.52
C MET A 96 1.34 -6.92 -2.78
N VAL A 97 2.23 -7.29 -3.68
CA VAL A 97 1.92 -8.05 -4.89
C VAL A 97 2.21 -9.53 -4.64
N ASP A 98 1.41 -10.42 -5.22
CA ASP A 98 1.69 -11.86 -5.19
C ASP A 98 3.12 -12.12 -5.67
N GLY A 99 3.92 -12.82 -4.86
CA GLY A 99 5.33 -13.07 -5.12
C GLY A 99 5.61 -13.80 -6.43
N ARG A 100 4.62 -14.51 -6.98
CA ARG A 100 4.70 -15.14 -8.31
C ARG A 100 4.85 -14.14 -9.46
N PHE A 101 4.46 -12.89 -9.25
CA PHE A 101 4.61 -11.79 -10.21
C PHE A 101 5.82 -10.90 -9.93
N SER A 102 6.69 -11.31 -9.00
CA SER A 102 7.91 -10.58 -8.66
C SER A 102 8.83 -10.40 -9.89
N GLY A 103 9.43 -9.22 -10.01
CA GLY A 103 10.38 -8.92 -11.08
C GLY A 103 9.76 -8.61 -12.45
N GLN A 104 8.43 -8.58 -12.57
CA GLN A 104 7.72 -8.30 -13.84
C GLN A 104 7.25 -6.84 -13.98
N GLY A 105 7.57 -5.98 -13.04
CA GLY A 105 7.18 -4.55 -13.04
C GLY A 105 5.71 -4.29 -12.71
N ILE A 106 4.94 -5.32 -12.33
CA ILE A 106 3.50 -5.20 -12.02
C ILE A 106 3.29 -4.28 -10.83
N GLY A 107 4.06 -4.45 -9.75
CA GLY A 107 3.94 -3.61 -8.56
C GLY A 107 4.16 -2.13 -8.85
N SER A 108 5.20 -1.78 -9.60
CA SER A 108 5.48 -0.39 -9.97
C SER A 108 4.39 0.21 -10.85
N ARG A 109 3.82 -0.56 -11.78
CA ARG A 109 2.71 -0.11 -12.61
C ARG A 109 1.45 0.15 -11.77
N LEU A 110 1.11 -0.75 -10.85
CA LEU A 110 -0.04 -0.57 -9.96
C LEU A 110 0.12 0.64 -9.04
N VAL A 111 1.34 0.88 -8.54
CA VAL A 111 1.63 2.08 -7.74
C VAL A 111 1.49 3.34 -8.58
N GLU A 112 1.96 3.35 -9.82
CA GLU A 112 1.81 4.51 -10.72
C GLU A 112 0.32 4.81 -10.99
N GLU A 113 -0.48 3.80 -11.33
CA GLU A 113 -1.93 3.94 -11.54
C GLU A 113 -2.64 4.44 -10.26
N LEU A 114 -2.27 3.92 -9.08
CA LEU A 114 -2.75 4.40 -7.79
C LEU A 114 -2.44 5.90 -7.59
N LEU A 115 -1.19 6.31 -7.84
CA LEU A 115 -0.78 7.71 -7.66
C LEU A 115 -1.49 8.66 -8.62
N GLU A 116 -1.76 8.23 -9.85
CA GLU A 116 -2.55 8.99 -10.83
C GLU A 116 -3.98 9.22 -10.32
N GLU A 117 -4.65 8.18 -9.81
CA GLU A 117 -6.01 8.31 -9.29
C GLU A 117 -6.04 9.15 -8.00
N LEU A 118 -5.08 8.97 -7.08
CA LEU A 118 -4.99 9.79 -5.87
C LEU A 118 -4.80 11.27 -6.21
N LYS A 119 -3.97 11.59 -7.19
CA LYS A 119 -3.81 12.96 -7.69
C LYS A 119 -5.12 13.50 -8.25
N THR A 120 -5.83 12.71 -9.05
CA THR A 120 -7.13 13.08 -9.63
C THR A 120 -8.18 13.28 -8.55
N ALA A 121 -8.15 12.49 -7.48
CA ALA A 121 -9.03 12.60 -6.32
C ALA A 121 -8.75 13.84 -5.44
N GLY A 122 -7.62 14.54 -5.67
CA GLY A 122 -7.28 15.80 -5.01
C GLY A 122 -6.22 15.68 -3.91
N PHE A 123 -5.59 14.52 -3.74
CA PHE A 123 -4.49 14.38 -2.80
C PHE A 123 -3.23 15.09 -3.31
N SER A 124 -2.53 15.77 -2.43
CA SER A 124 -1.26 16.45 -2.76
C SER A 124 -0.04 15.59 -2.47
N ARG A 125 -0.18 14.56 -1.64
CA ARG A 125 0.93 13.66 -1.26
C ARG A 125 0.44 12.28 -0.85
N VAL A 126 1.36 11.32 -0.95
CA VAL A 126 1.18 9.97 -0.42
C VAL A 126 2.29 9.69 0.60
N ARG A 127 1.93 9.08 1.71
CA ARG A 127 2.83 8.74 2.82
C ARG A 127 2.75 7.24 3.09
N LEU A 128 3.87 6.66 3.49
CA LEU A 128 3.98 5.27 3.93
C LEU A 128 5.17 5.10 4.88
N ALA A 129 5.28 3.91 5.48
CA ALA A 129 6.44 3.54 6.27
C ALA A 129 6.90 2.13 5.92
N TYR A 130 8.20 1.87 6.01
CA TYR A 130 8.80 0.55 5.81
C TYR A 130 10.01 0.34 6.72
N GLN A 131 10.37 -0.92 6.95
CA GLN A 131 11.52 -1.29 7.76
C GLN A 131 12.82 -0.78 7.14
N LYS A 132 13.59 0.03 7.88
CA LYS A 132 14.90 0.56 7.43
C LYS A 132 15.88 -0.56 7.08
N ALA A 133 15.84 -1.65 7.81
CA ALA A 133 16.69 -2.82 7.59
C ALA A 133 16.26 -3.69 6.38
N ASN A 134 15.16 -3.36 5.69
CA ASN A 134 14.69 -4.09 4.52
C ASN A 134 15.18 -3.42 3.21
N PRO A 135 16.28 -3.90 2.59
CA PRO A 135 16.83 -3.29 1.39
C PRO A 135 15.92 -3.44 0.17
N GLN A 136 15.06 -4.46 0.15
CA GLN A 136 14.07 -4.67 -0.92
C GLN A 136 13.03 -3.57 -0.90
N SER A 137 12.45 -3.26 0.27
CA SER A 137 11.47 -2.18 0.44
C SER A 137 12.10 -0.83 0.13
N THR A 138 13.32 -0.57 0.59
CA THR A 138 14.05 0.67 0.32
C THR A 138 14.21 0.88 -1.19
N ARG A 139 14.69 -0.12 -1.92
CA ARG A 139 14.85 -0.02 -3.39
C ARG A 139 13.53 0.17 -4.10
N TYR A 140 12.51 -0.58 -3.70
CA TYR A 140 11.19 -0.54 -4.32
C TYR A 140 10.54 0.83 -4.18
N TRP A 141 10.46 1.37 -2.96
CA TRP A 141 9.81 2.64 -2.72
C TRP A 141 10.60 3.82 -3.25
N THR A 142 11.94 3.79 -3.17
CA THR A 142 12.81 4.82 -3.78
C THR A 142 12.64 4.84 -5.31
N LYS A 143 12.62 3.68 -5.96
CA LYS A 143 12.36 3.54 -7.41
C LYS A 143 11.00 4.13 -7.80
N ASN A 144 9.99 4.00 -6.94
CA ASN A 144 8.66 4.56 -7.16
C ASN A 144 8.52 6.01 -6.71
N GLY A 145 9.62 6.70 -6.44
CA GLY A 145 9.69 8.14 -6.19
C GLY A 145 9.35 8.57 -4.76
N PHE A 146 9.29 7.62 -3.83
CA PHE A 146 9.13 7.94 -2.40
C PHE A 146 10.47 8.29 -1.79
N GLN A 147 10.52 9.38 -1.01
CA GLN A 147 11.72 9.85 -0.33
C GLN A 147 11.56 9.73 1.18
N PRO A 148 12.52 9.11 1.89
CA PRO A 148 12.50 9.08 3.36
C PRO A 148 12.56 10.50 3.93
N VAL A 149 11.68 10.79 4.88
CA VAL A 149 11.57 12.10 5.55
C VAL A 149 11.73 12.02 7.06
N GLU A 150 11.56 10.83 7.64
CA GLU A 150 11.58 10.64 9.10
C GLU A 150 11.96 9.22 9.46
N GLU A 151 12.66 9.03 10.58
CA GLU A 151 12.87 7.73 11.20
C GLU A 151 12.02 7.62 12.47
N LYS A 152 11.34 6.48 12.64
CA LYS A 152 10.54 6.18 13.83
C LYS A 152 10.98 4.89 14.47
N PRO A 153 11.13 4.85 15.81
CA PRO A 153 11.36 3.60 16.53
C PRO A 153 10.12 2.69 16.42
N HIS A 154 10.37 1.40 16.32
CA HIS A 154 9.34 0.37 16.27
C HIS A 154 9.83 -0.84 17.10
N PRO A 155 8.95 -1.65 17.71
CA PRO A 155 9.35 -2.83 18.49
C PRO A 155 10.31 -3.79 17.76
N TYR A 156 10.23 -3.84 16.44
CA TYR A 156 11.06 -4.71 15.60
C TYR A 156 12.13 -3.95 14.81
N GLY A 157 12.58 -2.78 15.29
CA GLY A 157 13.65 -1.99 14.66
C GLY A 157 13.26 -0.55 14.36
N THR A 158 13.81 0.01 13.29
CA THR A 158 13.54 1.39 12.86
C THR A 158 12.72 1.39 11.58
N MET A 159 11.63 2.16 11.57
CA MET A 159 10.83 2.43 10.37
C MET A 159 11.31 3.71 9.70
N LEU A 160 11.42 3.69 8.38
CA LEU A 160 11.54 4.88 7.55
C LEU A 160 10.15 5.31 7.11
N VAL A 161 9.79 6.54 7.43
CA VAL A 161 8.61 7.20 6.87
C VAL A 161 9.03 7.86 5.56
N ALA A 162 8.33 7.57 4.48
CA ALA A 162 8.60 8.11 3.17
C ALA A 162 7.38 8.80 2.58
N VAL A 163 7.62 9.81 1.75
CA VAL A 163 6.58 10.64 1.13
C VAL A 163 6.86 10.75 -0.37
N ARG A 164 5.79 10.72 -1.16
CA ARG A 164 5.77 11.16 -2.54
C ARG A 164 4.78 12.29 -2.72
N ASN A 165 5.25 13.44 -3.23
CA ASN A 165 4.40 14.55 -3.61
C ASN A 165 3.73 14.27 -4.96
N LEU A 166 2.45 14.64 -5.06
CA LEU A 166 1.60 14.48 -6.24
C LEU A 166 1.37 15.83 -6.94
N SER A 167 2.37 16.72 -6.96
CA SER A 167 2.22 18.06 -7.51
C SER A 167 1.57 18.05 -8.89
N PHE A 168 0.58 18.93 -9.08
CA PHE A 168 0.16 19.31 -10.43
C PHE A 168 1.38 19.99 -11.06
N SER A 169 1.83 19.51 -12.23
CA SER A 169 2.76 20.30 -13.02
C SER A 169 2.04 21.61 -13.36
N GLU A 170 2.43 22.71 -12.69
CA GLU A 170 2.19 24.01 -13.26
C GLU A 170 2.96 24.01 -14.60
N ASN A 171 2.23 23.95 -15.70
CA ASN A 171 2.82 24.30 -16.99
C ASN A 171 3.26 25.76 -16.86
N PRO A 172 4.55 26.07 -16.99
CA PRO A 172 4.94 27.45 -17.14
C PRO A 172 4.33 27.93 -18.46
N CYS A 173 3.51 28.97 -18.36
CA CYS A 173 3.06 29.75 -19.52
C CYS A 173 4.28 30.33 -20.27
#